data_b7d33ca7956e850f92c4fd51b66365e4
#
_entry.id   b7d33ca7956e850f92c4fd51b66365e4
#
_cell.length_a   1.000
_cell.length_b   1.000
_cell.length_c   1.000
_cell.angle_alpha   90.00
_cell.angle_beta   90.00
_cell.angle_gamma   90.00
#
_symmetry.space_group_name_H-M   'P 1'
#
loop_
_entity.id
_entity.type
_entity.pdbx_description
1 polymer ?
#
loop_
_entity_poly.entity_id
_entity_poly.type
_entity_poly.pdbx_seq_one_letter_code
_entity_poly.pdbx_strand_id
1 'polypeptide(L)'
;MCIRDSNKIVVLCGDGEINEGSVWEAIMFAPQAKLDNLTLIVDYNKLQSYGRTNEVVNLEPLKDKFEAFNWLAIEIDGHSFQQIEEALMIQTSKPKAIIANTVKGKGVSYMEDKFIWHYRSPNEEQLLQAYKELK
;
A
#
# COMPACT_ATOMS: atom_id res chain seq x y z
N MET A 1 5.55 10.66 29.82
CA MET A 1 6.37 10.37 28.62
C MET A 1 5.62 9.32 27.82
N CYS A 2 5.15 9.64 26.63
CA CYS A 2 4.38 8.69 25.83
C CYS A 2 5.36 7.78 25.06
N ILE A 3 5.29 6.49 25.31
CA ILE A 3 6.08 5.44 24.63
C ILE A 3 5.96 5.53 23.08
N ARG A 4 4.84 6.09 22.57
CA ARG A 4 4.58 6.31 21.15
C ARG A 4 5.57 7.26 20.46
N ASP A 5 6.29 8.09 21.20
CA ASP A 5 7.11 9.16 20.64
C ASP A 5 8.52 8.69 20.24
N SER A 6 8.89 7.45 20.55
CA SER A 6 10.24 6.92 20.34
C SER A 6 10.35 5.78 19.33
N ASN A 7 9.25 5.13 18.97
CA ASN A 7 9.25 3.98 18.05
C ASN A 7 8.73 4.39 16.67
N LYS A 8 9.43 3.98 15.63
CA LYS A 8 8.91 4.07 14.27
C LYS A 8 7.87 2.97 14.05
N ILE A 9 6.71 3.35 13.59
CA ILE A 9 5.59 2.45 13.28
C ILE A 9 5.37 2.45 11.78
N VAL A 10 5.38 1.27 11.19
CA VAL A 10 5.03 1.07 9.77
C VAL A 10 3.80 0.18 9.70
N VAL A 11 2.79 0.65 9.01
CA VAL A 11 1.55 -0.09 8.74
C VAL A 11 1.48 -0.34 7.25
N LEU A 12 1.18 -1.56 6.84
CA LEU A 12 0.94 -1.93 5.45
C LEU A 12 -0.55 -2.24 5.28
N CYS A 13 -1.20 -1.54 4.36
CA CYS A 13 -2.58 -1.79 3.96
C CYS A 13 -2.66 -2.08 2.46
N GLY A 14 -3.56 -2.95 2.06
CA GLY A 14 -3.97 -3.07 0.66
C GLY A 14 -4.93 -1.94 0.26
N ASP A 15 -5.11 -1.75 -1.04
CA ASP A 15 -6.04 -0.75 -1.56
C ASP A 15 -7.51 -1.01 -1.16
N GLY A 16 -7.89 -2.27 -1.00
CA GLY A 16 -9.21 -2.63 -0.48
C GLY A 16 -9.42 -2.23 0.99
N GLU A 17 -8.38 -2.29 1.81
CA GLU A 17 -8.45 -1.86 3.21
C GLU A 17 -8.63 -0.35 3.33
N ILE A 18 -8.12 0.42 2.38
CA ILE A 18 -8.33 1.88 2.34
C ILE A 18 -9.80 2.25 2.11
N ASN A 19 -10.65 1.34 1.68
CA ASN A 19 -12.11 1.61 1.61
C ASN A 19 -12.82 1.53 2.97
N GLU A 20 -12.16 0.98 4.00
CA GLU A 20 -12.72 0.89 5.34
C GLU A 20 -12.82 2.26 6.01
N GLY A 21 -14.00 2.60 6.56
CA GLY A 21 -14.24 3.88 7.21
C GLY A 21 -13.31 4.13 8.40
N SER A 22 -13.01 3.07 9.19
CA SER A 22 -12.09 3.14 10.33
C SER A 22 -10.66 3.52 9.95
N VAL A 23 -10.22 3.18 8.73
CA VAL A 23 -8.91 3.60 8.20
C VAL A 23 -8.89 5.11 7.99
N TRP A 24 -9.95 5.68 7.40
CA TRP A 24 -10.06 7.14 7.20
C TRP A 24 -10.17 7.89 8.52
N GLU A 25 -10.86 7.35 9.53
CA GLU A 25 -10.87 7.91 10.88
C GLU A 25 -9.46 7.98 11.46
N ALA A 26 -8.67 6.91 11.34
CA ALA A 26 -7.28 6.88 11.78
C ALA A 26 -6.39 7.84 10.98
N ILE A 27 -6.57 7.94 9.66
CA ILE A 27 -5.87 8.89 8.79
C ILE A 27 -6.15 10.34 9.23
N MET A 28 -7.37 10.66 9.58
CA MET A 28 -7.76 11.99 10.06
C MET A 28 -7.19 12.28 11.45
N PHE A 29 -7.15 11.28 12.32
CA PHE A 29 -6.67 11.40 13.70
C PHE A 29 -5.14 11.55 13.80
N ALA A 30 -4.38 10.85 12.97
CA ALA A 30 -2.92 10.76 13.09
C ALA A 30 -2.22 12.14 13.05
N PRO A 31 -2.53 13.08 12.13
CA PRO A 31 -1.93 14.41 12.13
C PRO A 31 -2.34 15.24 13.35
N GLN A 32 -3.60 15.12 13.79
CA GLN A 32 -4.10 15.80 15.00
C GLN A 32 -3.31 15.36 16.23
N ALA A 33 -2.98 14.08 16.31
CA ALA A 33 -2.19 13.49 17.37
C ALA A 33 -0.67 13.67 17.17
N LYS A 34 -0.25 14.33 16.06
CA LYS A 34 1.15 14.57 15.69
C LYS A 34 1.99 13.28 15.65
N LEU A 35 1.48 12.25 15.00
CA LEU A 35 2.17 10.96 14.88
C LEU A 35 3.19 11.00 13.74
N ASP A 36 4.25 11.79 13.89
CA ASP A 36 5.32 11.94 12.90
C ASP A 36 6.21 10.69 12.75
N ASN A 37 6.08 9.77 13.69
CA ASN A 37 6.72 8.44 13.67
C ASN A 37 5.91 7.36 12.93
N LEU A 38 4.71 7.69 12.43
CA LEU A 38 3.83 6.76 11.71
C LEU A 38 4.06 6.84 10.20
N THR A 39 4.30 5.68 9.60
CA THR A 39 4.32 5.51 8.14
C THR A 39 3.24 4.51 7.75
N LEU A 40 2.32 4.91 6.88
CA LEU A 40 1.37 4.02 6.22
C LEU A 40 1.88 3.72 4.80
N ILE A 41 1.99 2.45 4.46
CA ILE A 41 2.28 2.00 3.10
C ILE A 41 0.98 1.42 2.52
N VAL A 42 0.59 1.89 1.36
CA VAL A 42 -0.55 1.35 0.62
C VAL A 42 -0.02 0.52 -0.54
N ASP A 43 -0.25 -0.80 -0.51
CA ASP A 43 -0.07 -1.66 -1.69
C ASP A 43 -1.18 -1.35 -2.70
N TYR A 44 -0.87 -0.45 -3.63
CA TYR A 44 -1.81 0.06 -4.61
C TYR A 44 -1.72 -0.70 -5.93
N ASN A 45 -2.17 -1.97 -5.90
CA ASN A 45 -2.18 -2.84 -7.08
C ASN A 45 -3.45 -2.68 -7.93
N LYS A 46 -4.44 -1.91 -7.46
CA LYS A 46 -5.69 -1.58 -8.15
C LYS A 46 -6.63 -2.76 -8.38
N LEU A 47 -6.41 -3.89 -7.69
CA LEU A 47 -7.25 -5.08 -7.74
C LEU A 47 -7.73 -5.48 -6.34
N GLN A 48 -9.03 -5.42 -6.14
CA GLN A 48 -9.71 -5.83 -4.91
C GLN A 48 -10.44 -7.16 -5.11
N SER A 49 -11.04 -7.70 -4.04
CA SER A 49 -11.78 -8.96 -4.06
C SER A 49 -12.97 -8.98 -5.04
N TYR A 50 -13.49 -7.84 -5.44
CA TYR A 50 -14.69 -7.71 -6.30
C TYR A 50 -14.39 -7.13 -7.67
N GLY A 51 -13.17 -6.67 -7.94
CA GLY A 51 -12.82 -6.05 -9.21
C GLY A 51 -11.72 -4.99 -9.07
N ARG A 52 -11.63 -4.12 -10.05
CA ARG A 52 -10.70 -3.00 -9.99
C ARG A 52 -11.19 -1.93 -9.02
N THR A 53 -10.26 -1.24 -8.37
CA THR A 53 -10.59 -0.18 -7.40
C THR A 53 -11.50 0.89 -7.97
N ASN A 54 -11.31 1.29 -9.23
CA ASN A 54 -12.15 2.30 -9.88
C ASN A 54 -13.56 1.81 -10.24
N GLU A 55 -13.78 0.50 -10.25
CA GLU A 55 -15.10 -0.12 -10.53
C GLU A 55 -15.86 -0.40 -9.24
N VAL A 56 -15.15 -0.68 -8.15
CA VAL A 56 -15.75 -1.00 -6.84
C VAL A 56 -16.00 0.28 -6.04
N VAL A 57 -14.94 0.94 -5.58
CA VAL A 57 -14.97 2.26 -4.94
C VAL A 57 -13.71 3.01 -5.36
N ASN A 58 -13.87 4.06 -6.14
CA ASN A 58 -12.73 4.82 -6.65
C ASN A 58 -11.96 5.53 -5.52
N LEU A 59 -10.71 5.17 -5.35
CA LEU A 59 -9.81 5.77 -4.37
C LEU A 59 -9.17 7.07 -4.86
N GLU A 60 -9.17 7.32 -6.18
CA GLU A 60 -8.51 8.50 -6.73
C GLU A 60 -9.26 9.82 -6.45
N PRO A 61 -8.54 10.93 -6.33
CA PRO A 61 -7.07 11.04 -6.24
C PRO A 61 -6.57 10.68 -4.83
N LEU A 62 -5.92 9.53 -4.67
CA LEU A 62 -5.55 9.00 -3.35
C LEU A 62 -4.50 9.86 -2.65
N LYS A 63 -3.48 10.30 -3.38
CA LYS A 63 -2.43 11.17 -2.86
C LYS A 63 -3.00 12.47 -2.29
N ASP A 64 -3.85 13.16 -3.07
CA ASP A 64 -4.43 14.44 -2.68
C ASP A 64 -5.32 14.29 -1.44
N LYS A 65 -5.99 13.15 -1.27
CA LYS A 65 -6.77 12.86 -0.07
C LYS A 65 -5.90 12.78 1.17
N PHE A 66 -4.74 12.10 1.11
CA PHE A 66 -3.79 12.09 2.22
C PHE A 66 -3.22 13.47 2.51
N GLU A 67 -2.87 14.23 1.48
CA GLU A 67 -2.36 15.60 1.63
C GLU A 67 -3.40 16.54 2.25
N ALA A 68 -4.68 16.39 1.86
CA ALA A 68 -5.79 17.15 2.45
C ALA A 68 -5.96 16.86 3.95
N PHE A 69 -5.63 15.66 4.41
CA PHE A 69 -5.56 15.32 5.83
C PHE A 69 -4.22 15.68 6.47
N ASN A 70 -3.37 16.47 5.81
CA ASN A 70 -2.08 16.93 6.34
C ASN A 70 -1.03 15.83 6.56
N TRP A 71 -1.07 14.76 5.76
CA TRP A 71 0.00 13.77 5.66
C TRP A 71 1.07 14.21 4.65
N LEU A 72 2.29 13.71 4.79
CA LEU A 72 3.25 13.68 3.69
C LEU A 72 2.92 12.47 2.80
N ALA A 73 2.38 12.70 1.60
CA ALA A 73 2.03 11.63 0.68
C ALA A 73 3.07 11.52 -0.45
N ILE A 74 3.56 10.30 -0.69
CA ILE A 74 4.60 9.98 -1.68
C ILE A 74 4.11 8.82 -2.53
N GLU A 75 4.11 8.99 -3.85
CA GLU A 75 3.86 7.90 -4.79
C GLU A 75 5.17 7.34 -5.30
N ILE A 76 5.25 6.01 -5.33
CA ILE A 76 6.44 5.28 -5.79
C ILE A 76 6.07 4.11 -6.71
N ASP A 77 7.04 3.64 -7.47
CA ASP A 77 7.01 2.28 -8.02
C ASP A 77 7.27 1.30 -6.88
N GLY A 78 6.23 0.54 -6.48
CA GLY A 78 6.30 -0.43 -5.39
C GLY A 78 7.16 -1.67 -5.70
N HIS A 79 7.68 -1.81 -6.92
CA HIS A 79 8.66 -2.83 -7.29
C HIS A 79 10.10 -2.30 -7.33
N SER A 80 10.32 -1.02 -7.10
CA SER A 80 11.64 -0.40 -7.02
C SER A 80 12.13 -0.37 -5.56
N PHE A 81 13.06 -1.26 -5.21
CA PHE A 81 13.68 -1.27 -3.87
C PHE A 81 14.32 0.07 -3.53
N GLN A 82 14.93 0.73 -4.51
CA GLN A 82 15.52 2.05 -4.32
C GLN A 82 14.48 3.09 -3.90
N GLN A 83 13.36 3.18 -4.63
CA GLN A 83 12.30 4.14 -4.30
C GLN A 83 11.63 3.83 -2.94
N ILE A 84 11.48 2.55 -2.59
CA ILE A 84 10.97 2.14 -1.30
C ILE A 84 11.90 2.62 -0.18
N GLU A 85 13.20 2.37 -0.32
CA GLU A 85 14.21 2.79 0.66
C GLU A 85 14.25 4.31 0.80
N GLU A 86 14.32 5.04 -0.32
CA GLU A 86 14.32 6.50 -0.34
C GLU A 86 13.07 7.06 0.37
N ALA A 87 11.87 6.55 0.05
CA ALA A 87 10.62 6.99 0.67
C ALA A 87 10.58 6.69 2.18
N LEU A 88 11.08 5.53 2.61
CA LEU A 88 11.15 5.18 4.03
C LEU A 88 12.10 6.09 4.82
N MET A 89 13.21 6.52 4.21
CA MET A 89 14.24 7.34 4.84
C MET A 89 13.87 8.83 4.95
N ILE A 90 12.86 9.31 4.24
CA ILE A 90 12.42 10.72 4.33
C ILE A 90 11.99 11.03 5.76
N GLN A 91 12.64 12.05 6.35
CA GLN A 91 12.26 12.58 7.66
C GLN A 91 11.18 13.66 7.48
N THR A 92 10.20 13.64 8.35
CA THR A 92 9.07 14.59 8.30
C THR A 92 8.53 14.83 9.70
N SER A 93 7.88 15.96 9.90
CA SER A 93 7.13 16.29 11.11
C SER A 93 5.64 15.93 10.99
N LYS A 94 5.26 15.19 9.97
CA LYS A 94 3.90 14.74 9.68
C LYS A 94 3.87 13.23 9.60
N PRO A 95 2.74 12.58 9.83
CA PRO A 95 2.58 11.18 9.43
C PRO A 95 2.81 11.04 7.93
N LYS A 96 3.39 9.92 7.50
CA LYS A 96 3.81 9.67 6.12
C LYS A 96 2.96 8.58 5.48
N ALA A 97 2.45 8.83 4.28
CA ALA A 97 1.79 7.85 3.43
C ALA A 97 2.65 7.56 2.19
N ILE A 98 2.98 6.30 1.98
CA ILE A 98 3.68 5.82 0.79
C ILE A 98 2.69 5.03 -0.05
N ILE A 99 2.31 5.57 -1.21
CA ILE A 99 1.42 4.91 -2.15
C ILE A 99 2.30 4.13 -3.13
N ALA A 100 2.43 2.84 -2.88
CA ALA A 100 3.26 1.95 -3.68
C ALA A 100 2.45 1.38 -4.85
N ASN A 101 2.65 1.93 -6.05
CA ASN A 101 2.04 1.40 -7.26
C ASN A 101 2.68 0.05 -7.59
N THR A 102 1.90 -1.02 -7.50
CA THR A 102 2.35 -2.39 -7.71
C THR A 102 1.55 -3.09 -8.80
N VAL A 103 2.05 -4.24 -9.22
CA VAL A 103 1.32 -5.17 -10.09
C VAL A 103 1.08 -6.44 -9.30
N LYS A 104 -0.19 -6.79 -9.09
CA LYS A 104 -0.53 -8.04 -8.40
C LYS A 104 0.06 -9.23 -9.14
N GLY A 105 0.77 -10.11 -8.40
CA GLY A 105 1.39 -11.31 -8.98
C GLY A 105 2.66 -11.04 -9.80
N LYS A 106 3.31 -9.89 -9.60
CA LYS A 106 4.54 -9.48 -10.31
C LYS A 106 5.60 -10.58 -10.33
N GLY A 107 6.15 -10.82 -11.51
CA GLY A 107 7.19 -11.83 -11.74
C GLY A 107 6.65 -13.19 -12.13
N VAL A 108 5.33 -13.42 -12.04
CA VAL A 108 4.70 -14.66 -12.46
C VAL A 108 3.71 -14.41 -13.60
N SER A 109 4.10 -14.75 -14.82
CA SER A 109 3.42 -14.36 -16.06
C SER A 109 1.91 -14.68 -16.09
N TYR A 110 1.51 -15.81 -15.53
CA TYR A 110 0.10 -16.21 -15.48
C TYR A 110 -0.68 -15.54 -14.32
N MET A 111 0.01 -14.89 -13.37
CA MET A 111 -0.61 -14.19 -12.22
C MET A 111 -0.72 -12.68 -12.42
N GLU A 112 0.22 -12.07 -13.16
CA GLU A 112 0.30 -10.61 -13.27
C GLU A 112 -1.03 -9.99 -13.70
N ASP A 113 -1.49 -9.01 -12.92
CA ASP A 113 -2.69 -8.21 -13.12
C ASP A 113 -3.97 -9.04 -13.35
N LYS A 114 -4.04 -10.24 -12.76
CA LYS A 114 -5.21 -11.11 -12.89
C LYS A 114 -5.96 -11.28 -11.58
N PHE A 115 -7.20 -10.85 -11.60
CA PHE A 115 -8.16 -10.87 -10.51
C PHE A 115 -8.31 -12.23 -9.83
N ILE A 116 -8.29 -13.33 -10.62
CA ILE A 116 -8.51 -14.69 -10.11
C ILE A 116 -7.51 -15.08 -9.02
N TRP A 117 -6.30 -14.52 -9.06
CA TRP A 117 -5.22 -14.82 -8.11
C TRP A 117 -5.33 -14.04 -6.79
N HIS A 118 -6.43 -13.32 -6.60
CA HIS A 118 -6.74 -12.74 -5.30
C HIS A 118 -7.12 -13.81 -4.27
N TYR A 119 -7.70 -14.93 -4.70
CA TYR A 119 -8.21 -15.97 -3.83
C TYR A 119 -7.98 -17.41 -4.33
N ARG A 120 -7.28 -17.60 -5.45
CA ARG A 120 -6.86 -18.92 -5.92
C ARG A 120 -5.42 -19.22 -5.54
N SER A 121 -5.17 -20.51 -5.25
CA SER A 121 -3.82 -21.06 -5.19
C SER A 121 -3.44 -21.71 -6.53
N PRO A 122 -2.15 -21.68 -6.92
CA PRO A 122 -1.68 -22.38 -8.11
C PRO A 122 -1.79 -23.92 -7.92
N ASN A 123 -2.02 -24.64 -9.01
CA ASN A 123 -1.84 -26.08 -9.04
C ASN A 123 -0.35 -26.43 -9.15
N GLU A 124 0.00 -27.72 -9.12
CA GLU A 124 1.40 -28.20 -9.15
C GLU A 124 2.17 -27.72 -10.39
N GLU A 125 1.56 -27.77 -11.57
CA GLU A 125 2.17 -27.35 -12.82
C GLU A 125 2.45 -25.84 -12.81
N GLN A 126 1.46 -25.05 -12.40
CA GLN A 126 1.57 -23.59 -12.24
C GLN A 126 2.62 -23.22 -11.20
N LEU A 127 2.69 -23.95 -10.09
CA LEU A 127 3.70 -23.74 -9.06
C LEU A 127 5.11 -23.97 -9.59
N LEU A 128 5.32 -25.05 -10.36
CA LEU A 128 6.60 -25.32 -11.01
C LEU A 128 6.97 -24.25 -12.03
N GLN A 129 5.99 -23.71 -12.77
CA GLN A 129 6.21 -22.59 -13.67
C GLN A 129 6.63 -21.33 -12.90
N ALA A 130 5.91 -20.98 -11.83
CA ALA A 130 6.25 -19.81 -11.01
C ALA A 130 7.68 -19.88 -10.46
N TYR A 131 8.11 -21.06 -9.98
CA TYR A 131 9.50 -21.26 -9.52
C TYR A 131 10.55 -21.09 -10.63
N LYS A 132 10.20 -21.34 -11.89
CA LYS A 132 11.11 -21.09 -13.01
C LYS A 132 11.21 -19.62 -13.37
N GLU A 133 10.11 -18.89 -13.25
CA GLU A 133 10.02 -17.46 -13.60
C GLU A 133 10.61 -16.55 -12.51
N LEU A 134 10.60 -16.98 -11.24
CA LEU A 134 11.12 -16.22 -10.10
C LEU A 134 12.61 -16.50 -9.78
N LYS A 135 13.30 -17.26 -10.61
CA LYS A 135 14.75 -17.47 -10.53
C LYS A 135 15.46 -16.42 -11.34
#